data_04d708cf4ea41cba437226017d7a7613
#
_entry.id   04d708cf4ea41cba437226017d7a7613
#
_cell.length_a   1.000
_cell.length_b   1.000
_cell.length_c   1.000
_cell.angle_alpha   90.00
_cell.angle_beta   90.00
_cell.angle_gamma   90.00
#
_symmetry.space_group_name_H-M   'P 1'
#
loop_
_entity.id
_entity.type
_entity.pdbx_description
1 polymer ?
#
loop_
_entity_poly.entity_id
_entity_poly.type
_entity_poly.pdbx_seq_one_letter_code
_entity_poly.pdbx_strand_id
1 'polypeptide(L)'
;MKIQTEFGELDITLNAIRKLVYLAILETYGPVSISTENWLSKIVGSEESRVKIQEDEFGHVKVDTYVEIEYGTKISEVGRNIIENVKHKLREFAGCENVEVNVHVIDVK
;
A
#
# COMPACT_ATOMS: atom_id res chain seq x y z
N MET A 1 -0.78 3.39 14.85
CA MET A 1 0.46 4.18 14.87
C MET A 1 0.19 5.53 15.51
N LYS A 2 1.00 5.89 16.49
CA LYS A 2 0.81 7.12 17.25
C LYS A 2 1.95 8.09 16.97
N ILE A 3 1.58 9.34 16.70
CA ILE A 3 2.53 10.40 16.43
C ILE A 3 2.28 11.52 17.43
N GLN A 4 3.33 11.93 18.13
CA GLN A 4 3.27 13.08 19.02
C GLN A 4 3.49 14.36 18.25
N THR A 5 2.57 15.30 18.39
CA THR A 5 2.72 16.64 17.84
C THR A 5 2.76 17.65 18.98
N GLU A 6 3.16 18.90 18.70
CA GLU A 6 3.16 19.93 19.72
C GLU A 6 1.76 20.31 20.21
N PHE A 7 0.73 19.93 19.46
CA PHE A 7 -0.66 20.21 19.81
C PHE A 7 -1.42 19.02 20.39
N GLY A 8 -0.78 17.85 20.43
CA GLY A 8 -1.42 16.66 20.95
C GLY A 8 -0.94 15.39 20.26
N GLU A 9 -1.65 14.30 20.54
CA GLU A 9 -1.34 13.00 19.96
C GLU A 9 -2.20 12.74 18.73
N LEU A 10 -1.56 12.30 17.65
CA LEU A 10 -2.25 11.84 16.45
C LEU A 10 -2.16 10.32 16.42
N ASP A 11 -3.30 9.66 16.42
CA ASP A 11 -3.38 8.21 16.35
C ASP A 11 -3.95 7.80 14.99
N ILE A 12 -3.15 7.07 14.21
CA ILE A 12 -3.57 6.58 12.89
C ILE A 12 -3.77 5.09 13.01
N THR A 13 -4.98 4.62 12.77
CA THR A 13 -5.30 3.19 12.86
C THR A 13 -4.63 2.41 11.73
N LEU A 14 -4.38 1.14 11.97
CA LEU A 14 -3.82 0.27 10.92
C LEU A 14 -4.77 0.15 9.73
N ASN A 15 -6.07 0.25 9.98
CA ASN A 15 -7.05 0.25 8.89
C ASN A 15 -6.90 1.49 7.99
N ALA A 16 -6.65 2.65 8.59
CA ALA A 16 -6.40 3.88 7.82
C ALA A 16 -5.13 3.76 6.99
N ILE A 17 -4.08 3.18 7.57
CA ILE A 17 -2.82 2.94 6.85
C ILE A 17 -3.04 1.95 5.71
N ARG A 18 -3.80 0.89 5.95
CA ARG A 18 -4.14 -0.10 4.92
C ARG A 18 -4.83 0.57 3.72
N LYS A 19 -5.78 1.44 4.01
CA LYS A 19 -6.50 2.18 2.98
C LYS A 19 -5.59 3.12 2.20
N LEU A 20 -4.68 3.79 2.89
CA LEU A 20 -3.70 4.65 2.25
C LEU A 20 -2.78 3.86 1.32
N VAL A 21 -2.31 2.69 1.76
CA VAL A 21 -1.50 1.78 0.94
C VAL A 21 -2.28 1.33 -0.29
N TYR A 22 -3.51 0.93 -0.08
CA TYR A 22 -4.40 0.51 -1.17
C TYR A 22 -4.58 1.59 -2.22
N LEU A 23 -4.84 2.81 -1.79
CA LEU A 23 -4.98 3.96 -2.71
C LEU A 23 -3.67 4.28 -3.43
N ALA A 24 -2.55 4.13 -2.76
CA ALA A 24 -1.24 4.31 -3.38
C ALA A 24 -0.98 3.27 -4.48
N ILE A 25 -1.40 2.04 -4.25
CA ILE A 25 -1.28 0.98 -5.26
C ILE A 25 -2.18 1.29 -6.46
N LEU A 26 -3.41 1.72 -6.21
CA LEU A 26 -4.31 2.15 -7.29
C LEU A 26 -3.72 3.27 -8.12
N GLU A 27 -3.09 4.23 -7.48
CA GLU A 27 -2.47 5.35 -8.17
C GLU A 27 -1.35 4.90 -9.10
N THR A 28 -0.59 3.88 -8.69
CA THR A 28 0.46 3.30 -9.52
C THR A 28 -0.09 2.68 -10.78
N TYR A 29 -1.27 2.05 -10.70
CA TYR A 29 -1.94 1.45 -11.86
C TYR A 29 -2.89 2.41 -12.58
N GLY A 30 -3.14 3.58 -12.01
CA GLY A 30 -4.26 4.45 -12.34
C GLY A 30 -4.48 4.78 -13.80
N PRO A 31 -3.48 5.29 -14.56
CA PRO A 31 -3.75 5.68 -15.93
C PRO A 31 -3.87 4.49 -16.91
N VAL A 32 -3.46 3.31 -16.50
CA VAL A 32 -3.27 2.17 -17.40
C VAL A 32 -4.51 1.31 -17.49
N SER A 33 -5.45 1.42 -16.56
CA SER A 33 -6.51 0.44 -16.54
C SER A 33 -7.89 1.03 -16.59
N ILE A 34 -8.45 0.92 -17.75
CA ILE A 34 -9.89 0.92 -17.97
C ILE A 34 -10.52 -0.22 -17.16
N SER A 35 -9.77 -1.25 -16.85
CA SER A 35 -10.18 -2.32 -15.94
C SER A 35 -10.05 -1.94 -14.47
N THR A 36 -9.77 -0.69 -14.16
CA THR A 36 -9.64 -0.19 -12.79
C THR A 36 -10.94 -0.40 -12.01
N GLU A 37 -12.09 -0.25 -12.65
CA GLU A 37 -13.36 -0.50 -12.01
C GLU A 37 -13.53 -1.95 -11.58
N ASN A 38 -13.17 -2.89 -12.45
CA ASN A 38 -13.21 -4.32 -12.12
C ASN A 38 -12.18 -4.69 -11.07
N TRP A 39 -11.04 -4.05 -11.14
CA TRP A 39 -9.98 -4.26 -10.16
C TRP A 39 -10.38 -3.65 -8.81
N LEU A 40 -10.98 -2.46 -8.81
CA LEU A 40 -11.51 -1.81 -7.61
C LEU A 40 -12.59 -2.68 -6.95
N SER A 41 -13.52 -3.22 -7.72
CA SER A 41 -14.57 -4.07 -7.18
C SER A 41 -14.01 -5.38 -6.62
N LYS A 42 -12.97 -5.92 -7.22
CA LYS A 42 -12.28 -7.11 -6.71
C LYS A 42 -11.52 -6.81 -5.42
N ILE A 43 -10.91 -5.64 -5.33
CA ILE A 43 -10.10 -5.28 -4.16
C ILE A 43 -10.97 -4.80 -3.02
N VAL A 44 -12.04 -4.07 -3.27
CA VAL A 44 -12.95 -3.62 -2.21
C VAL A 44 -13.52 -4.81 -1.44
N GLY A 45 -13.79 -5.93 -2.13
CA GLY A 45 -14.25 -7.15 -1.48
C GLY A 45 -13.15 -7.95 -0.79
N SER A 46 -11.87 -7.69 -1.11
CA SER A 46 -10.74 -8.47 -0.61
C SER A 46 -9.62 -7.60 -0.09
N GLU A 47 -9.91 -6.35 0.24
CA GLU A 47 -8.92 -5.37 0.71
C GLU A 47 -8.09 -5.89 1.88
N GLU A 48 -8.72 -6.50 2.85
CA GLU A 48 -8.04 -7.04 4.03
C GLU A 48 -7.09 -8.19 3.71
N SER A 49 -7.41 -8.99 2.68
CA SER A 49 -6.57 -10.11 2.28
C SER A 49 -5.41 -9.69 1.38
N ARG A 50 -5.52 -8.52 0.74
CA ARG A 50 -4.53 -8.04 -0.24
C ARG A 50 -3.48 -7.14 0.35
N VAL A 51 -3.76 -6.50 1.46
CA VAL A 51 -2.82 -5.62 2.15
C VAL A 51 -2.77 -6.00 3.61
N LYS A 52 -1.59 -6.40 4.07
CA LYS A 52 -1.35 -6.72 5.47
C LYS A 52 -0.41 -5.70 6.06
N ILE A 53 -0.79 -5.13 7.18
CA ILE A 53 -0.01 -4.14 7.90
C ILE A 53 0.34 -4.70 9.27
N GLN A 54 1.62 -4.62 9.62
CA GLN A 54 2.09 -4.98 10.95
C GLN A 54 2.90 -3.83 11.52
N GLU A 55 2.71 -3.56 12.78
CA GLU A 55 3.48 -2.56 13.49
C GLU A 55 4.12 -3.22 14.69
N ASP A 56 5.42 -3.03 14.87
CA ASP A 56 6.11 -3.56 16.04
C ASP A 56 6.04 -2.59 17.22
N GLU A 57 6.59 -2.99 18.35
CA GLU A 57 6.59 -2.17 19.57
C GLU A 57 7.46 -0.92 19.46
N PHE A 58 8.33 -0.85 18.46
CA PHE A 58 9.20 0.29 18.22
C PHE A 58 8.66 1.26 17.16
N GLY A 59 7.45 1.01 16.68
CA GLY A 59 6.82 1.86 15.67
C GLY A 59 7.24 1.58 14.24
N HIS A 60 7.96 0.48 13.99
CA HIS A 60 8.29 0.06 12.64
C HIS A 60 7.07 -0.55 11.97
N VAL A 61 6.79 -0.11 10.76
CA VAL A 61 5.63 -0.59 10.01
C VAL A 61 6.10 -1.49 8.89
N LYS A 62 5.52 -2.68 8.83
CA LYS A 62 5.77 -3.64 7.75
C LYS A 62 4.50 -3.80 6.92
N VAL A 63 4.63 -3.59 5.63
CA VAL A 63 3.53 -3.68 4.67
C VAL A 63 3.79 -4.85 3.73
N ASP A 64 2.85 -5.76 3.65
CA ASP A 64 2.86 -6.83 2.65
C ASP A 64 1.66 -6.65 1.75
N THR A 65 1.90 -6.48 0.45
CA THR A 65 0.83 -6.34 -0.53
C THR A 65 0.86 -7.52 -1.49
N TYR A 66 -0.32 -7.96 -1.90
CA TYR A 66 -0.50 -9.09 -2.81
C TYR A 66 -1.19 -8.58 -4.06
N VAL A 67 -0.49 -8.60 -5.18
CA VAL A 67 -0.97 -7.98 -6.41
C VAL A 67 -0.97 -8.96 -7.57
N GLU A 68 -1.85 -8.68 -8.53
CA GLU A 68 -1.86 -9.34 -9.82
C GLU A 68 -1.34 -8.34 -10.84
N ILE A 69 -0.45 -8.78 -11.71
CA ILE A 69 0.18 -7.92 -12.71
C ILE A 69 -0.25 -8.40 -14.09
N GLU A 70 -0.50 -7.45 -14.97
CA GLU A 70 -0.93 -7.74 -16.33
C GLU A 70 0.22 -8.33 -17.16
N TYR A 71 -0.09 -9.37 -17.92
CA TYR A 71 0.87 -10.00 -18.81
C TYR A 71 1.45 -8.99 -19.80
N GLY A 72 2.74 -9.08 -20.02
CA GLY A 72 3.44 -8.15 -20.90
C GLY A 72 4.07 -6.98 -20.18
N THR A 73 3.75 -6.80 -18.89
CA THR A 73 4.31 -5.73 -18.08
C THR A 73 5.63 -6.20 -17.48
N LYS A 74 6.57 -5.28 -17.31
CA LYS A 74 7.82 -5.59 -16.60
C LYS A 74 7.55 -5.65 -15.10
N ILE A 75 7.45 -6.87 -14.58
CA ILE A 75 7.07 -7.13 -13.20
C ILE A 75 8.00 -6.44 -12.22
N SER A 76 9.32 -6.48 -12.48
CA SER A 76 10.30 -5.86 -11.58
C SER A 76 10.15 -4.34 -11.50
N GLU A 77 9.81 -3.70 -12.61
CA GLU A 77 9.59 -2.25 -12.61
C GLU A 77 8.30 -1.86 -11.91
N VAL A 78 7.23 -2.60 -12.18
CA VAL A 78 5.94 -2.35 -11.52
C VAL A 78 6.07 -2.57 -10.02
N GLY A 79 6.72 -3.64 -9.61
CA GLY A 79 6.96 -3.92 -8.19
C GLY A 79 7.74 -2.83 -7.52
N ARG A 80 8.81 -2.35 -8.15
CA ARG A 80 9.61 -1.25 -7.62
C ARG A 80 8.78 0.02 -7.48
N ASN A 81 8.00 0.34 -8.50
CA ASN A 81 7.16 1.54 -8.49
C ASN A 81 6.12 1.48 -7.37
N ILE A 82 5.54 0.32 -7.14
CA ILE A 82 4.60 0.12 -6.02
C ILE A 82 5.32 0.37 -4.69
N ILE A 83 6.48 -0.25 -4.50
CA ILE A 83 7.25 -0.10 -3.26
C ILE A 83 7.58 1.37 -3.01
N GLU A 84 8.12 2.04 -4.01
CA GLU A 84 8.51 3.45 -3.88
C GLU A 84 7.31 4.35 -3.62
N ASN A 85 6.22 4.14 -4.34
CA ASN A 85 5.04 4.97 -4.17
C ASN A 85 4.37 4.75 -2.80
N VAL A 86 4.29 3.52 -2.35
CA VAL A 86 3.74 3.21 -1.02
C VAL A 86 4.61 3.84 0.07
N LYS A 87 5.92 3.68 -0.02
CA LYS A 87 6.84 4.30 0.94
C LYS A 87 6.69 5.81 0.95
N HIS A 88 6.63 6.41 -0.23
CA HIS A 88 6.48 7.86 -0.36
C HIS A 88 5.18 8.34 0.29
N LYS A 89 4.07 7.68 0.00
CA LYS A 89 2.77 8.06 0.56
C LYS A 89 2.73 7.90 2.07
N LEU A 90 3.28 6.83 2.60
CA LEU A 90 3.33 6.62 4.05
C LEU A 90 4.21 7.65 4.74
N ARG A 91 5.31 8.03 4.11
CA ARG A 91 6.20 9.05 4.65
C ARG A 91 5.54 10.44 4.62
N GLU A 92 4.96 10.80 3.47
CA GLU A 92 4.38 12.13 3.28
C GLU A 92 3.08 12.35 4.03
N PHE A 93 2.19 11.35 4.03
CA PHE A 93 0.85 11.53 4.57
C PHE A 93 0.66 10.98 5.98
N ALA A 94 1.44 10.00 6.36
CA ALA A 94 1.31 9.38 7.68
C ALA A 94 2.55 9.59 8.57
N GLY A 95 3.60 10.20 8.05
CA GLY A 95 4.81 10.44 8.82
C GLY A 95 5.59 9.20 9.21
N CYS A 96 5.35 8.07 8.53
CA CYS A 96 6.06 6.82 8.79
C CYS A 96 7.43 6.87 8.12
N GLU A 97 8.50 6.91 8.90
CA GLU A 97 9.86 6.90 8.36
C GLU A 97 10.44 5.49 8.28
N ASN A 98 10.10 4.63 9.23
CA ASN A 98 10.60 3.27 9.29
C ASN A 98 9.56 2.30 8.71
N VAL A 99 9.54 2.21 7.39
CA VAL A 99 8.56 1.38 6.68
C VAL A 99 9.29 0.37 5.81
N GLU A 100 8.92 -0.90 5.95
CA GLU A 100 9.31 -1.95 5.03
C GLU A 100 8.11 -2.29 4.17
N VAL A 101 8.26 -2.25 2.85
CA VAL A 101 7.19 -2.59 1.91
C VAL A 101 7.62 -3.77 1.07
N ASN A 102 6.84 -4.85 1.13
CA ASN A 102 7.06 -6.04 0.33
C ASN A 102 5.89 -6.22 -0.63
N VAL A 103 6.20 -6.49 -1.88
CA VAL A 103 5.19 -6.74 -2.91
C VAL A 103 5.28 -8.19 -3.33
N HIS A 104 4.17 -8.89 -3.22
CA HIS A 104 4.05 -10.28 -3.61
C HIS A 104 3.18 -10.36 -4.87
N VAL A 105 3.78 -10.77 -5.97
CA VAL A 105 3.04 -10.95 -7.22
C VAL A 105 2.48 -12.36 -7.21
N ILE A 106 1.17 -12.46 -7.09
CA ILE A 106 0.49 -13.75 -6.91
C ILE A 106 -0.08 -14.30 -8.21
N ASP A 107 -0.19 -13.48 -9.24
CA ASP A 107 -0.71 -13.91 -10.52
C ASP A 107 -0.33 -12.94 -11.63
N VAL A 108 -0.30 -13.44 -12.84
CA VAL A 108 -0.10 -12.65 -14.06
C VAL A 108 -1.29 -12.93 -14.98
N LYS A 109 -1.96 -11.90 -15.39
CA LYS A 109 -3.17 -12.03 -16.24
C LYS A 109 -3.01 -11.47 -17.62
#